data_7c4c621a121cab751c6e790e09b3997a
#
_entry.id   7c4c621a121cab751c6e790e09b3997a
#
_cell.length_a   1.000
_cell.length_b   1.000
_cell.length_c   1.000
_cell.angle_alpha   90.00
_cell.angle_beta   90.00
_cell.angle_gamma   90.00
#
_symmetry.space_group_name_H-M   'P 1'
#
loop_
_entity.id
_entity.type
_entity.pdbx_description
1 polymer ?
#
loop_
_entity_poly.entity_id
_entity_poly.type
_entity_poly.pdbx_seq_one_letter_code
_entity_poly.pdbx_strand_id
1 'polypeptide(L)'
;RKRVSIAQELLLSPKALFLDEPTSGLDPELEKSVMKLCARLAKEGRLVVMTTHILDSISLFDRLMFLVAGKTAFFGTPDEAMAFFKVEDFHHIYPLLARPEASRYAEKYKTSLIYRKYFKGG
;
A
#
# COMPACT_ATOMS: atom_id res chain seq x y z
N ARG A 1 -0.55 -13.11 -17.21
CA ARG A 1 -0.11 -13.97 -16.12
C ARG A 1 -0.59 -13.49 -14.78
N LYS A 2 -0.33 -12.23 -14.45
CA LYS A 2 -0.80 -11.69 -13.18
C LYS A 2 -2.33 -11.75 -13.10
N ARG A 3 -3.00 -11.44 -14.17
CA ARG A 3 -4.47 -11.53 -14.21
C ARG A 3 -4.96 -12.97 -14.11
N VAL A 4 -4.21 -13.92 -14.67
CA VAL A 4 -4.57 -15.32 -14.54
C VAL A 4 -4.47 -15.76 -13.08
N SER A 5 -3.43 -15.32 -12.36
CA SER A 5 -3.30 -15.63 -10.94
C SER A 5 -4.47 -15.08 -10.12
N ILE A 6 -4.88 -13.84 -10.40
CA ILE A 6 -6.02 -13.25 -9.70
C ILE A 6 -7.30 -14.01 -10.01
N ALA A 7 -7.49 -14.39 -11.27
CA ALA A 7 -8.68 -15.16 -11.66
C ALA A 7 -8.72 -16.51 -10.96
N GLN A 8 -7.58 -17.19 -10.83
CA GLN A 8 -7.51 -18.46 -10.11
C GLN A 8 -7.87 -18.30 -8.64
N GLU A 9 -7.38 -17.23 -8.01
CA GLU A 9 -7.74 -16.94 -6.63
C GLU A 9 -9.24 -16.67 -6.48
N LEU A 10 -9.84 -15.99 -7.44
CA LEU A 10 -11.27 -15.69 -7.42
C LEU A 10 -12.14 -16.95 -7.52
N LEU A 11 -11.67 -17.97 -8.25
CA LEU A 11 -12.40 -19.23 -8.34
C LEU A 11 -12.54 -19.91 -7.00
N LEU A 12 -11.63 -19.65 -6.07
CA LEU A 12 -11.67 -20.19 -4.72
C LEU A 12 -12.51 -19.32 -3.79
N SER A 13 -12.98 -18.17 -4.27
CA SER A 13 -13.77 -17.20 -3.50
C SER A 13 -13.15 -16.89 -2.11
N PRO A 14 -11.85 -16.57 -2.04
CA PRO A 14 -11.21 -16.34 -0.76
C PRO A 14 -11.71 -15.05 -0.12
N LYS A 15 -11.69 -15.03 1.22
CA LYS A 15 -11.99 -13.80 1.96
C LYS A 15 -10.79 -12.86 2.01
N ALA A 16 -9.61 -13.39 1.81
CA ALA A 16 -8.37 -12.62 1.80
C ALA A 16 -7.53 -12.99 0.59
N LEU A 17 -7.01 -11.98 -0.09
CA LEU A 17 -6.11 -12.14 -1.22
C LEU A 17 -4.78 -11.47 -0.88
N PHE A 18 -3.69 -12.21 -1.11
CA PHE A 18 -2.34 -11.69 -0.92
C PHE A 18 -1.64 -11.74 -2.27
N LEU A 19 -1.28 -10.58 -2.79
CA LEU A 19 -0.70 -10.43 -4.12
C LEU A 19 0.68 -9.80 -4.04
N ASP A 20 1.65 -10.40 -4.73
CA ASP A 20 3.02 -9.88 -4.75
C ASP A 20 3.25 -9.18 -6.09
N GLU A 21 3.33 -7.85 -6.05
CA GLU A 21 3.52 -6.99 -7.21
C GLU A 21 2.65 -7.40 -8.40
N PRO A 22 1.32 -7.44 -8.23
CA PRO A 22 0.42 -8.00 -9.24
C PRO A 22 0.40 -7.22 -10.56
N THR A 23 0.88 -5.98 -10.58
CA THR A 23 0.88 -5.16 -11.79
C THR A 23 2.26 -5.00 -12.40
N SER A 24 3.27 -5.65 -11.83
CA SER A 24 4.63 -5.58 -12.37
C SER A 24 4.69 -6.12 -13.79
N GLY A 25 5.27 -5.35 -14.70
CA GLY A 25 5.41 -5.74 -16.10
C GLY A 25 4.17 -5.54 -16.95
N LEU A 26 3.09 -5.00 -16.39
CA LEU A 26 1.89 -4.69 -17.15
C LEU A 26 1.97 -3.28 -17.72
N ASP A 27 1.31 -3.07 -18.89
CA ASP A 27 1.19 -1.72 -19.41
C ASP A 27 0.23 -0.89 -18.53
N PRO A 28 0.24 0.47 -18.67
CA PRO A 28 -0.56 1.33 -17.79
C PRO A 28 -2.07 1.05 -17.83
N GLU A 29 -2.62 0.68 -18.97
CA GLU A 29 -4.03 0.37 -19.08
C GLU A 29 -4.39 -0.87 -18.28
N LEU A 30 -3.58 -1.91 -18.43
CA LEU A 30 -3.80 -3.17 -17.75
C LEU A 30 -3.56 -3.03 -16.24
N GLU A 31 -2.58 -2.24 -15.86
CA GLU A 31 -2.33 -1.94 -14.46
C GLU A 31 -3.57 -1.33 -13.82
N LYS A 32 -4.15 -0.31 -14.47
CA LYS A 32 -5.36 0.35 -13.95
C LYS A 32 -6.51 -0.62 -13.82
N SER A 33 -6.67 -1.53 -14.79
CA SER A 33 -7.73 -2.52 -14.75
C SER A 33 -7.59 -3.46 -13.57
N VAL A 34 -6.37 -3.93 -13.31
CA VAL A 34 -6.09 -4.81 -12.17
C VAL A 34 -6.32 -4.08 -10.85
N MET A 35 -5.86 -2.84 -10.74
CA MET A 35 -6.05 -2.07 -9.52
C MET A 35 -7.52 -1.80 -9.23
N LYS A 36 -8.31 -1.49 -10.27
CA LYS A 36 -9.76 -1.29 -10.11
C LYS A 36 -10.46 -2.58 -9.69
N LEU A 37 -10.03 -3.71 -10.23
CA LEU A 37 -10.58 -5.00 -9.84
C LEU A 37 -10.31 -5.25 -8.36
N CYS A 38 -9.09 -5.02 -7.90
CA CYS A 38 -8.73 -5.20 -6.50
C CYS A 38 -9.53 -4.28 -5.58
N ALA A 39 -9.71 -3.02 -5.99
CA ALA A 39 -10.51 -2.08 -5.20
C ALA A 39 -11.96 -2.53 -5.09
N ARG A 40 -12.52 -3.07 -6.17
CA ARG A 40 -13.89 -3.58 -6.17
C ARG A 40 -14.02 -4.79 -5.24
N LEU A 41 -13.05 -5.72 -5.28
CA LEU A 41 -13.06 -6.87 -4.39
C LEU A 41 -13.00 -6.47 -2.93
N ALA A 42 -12.22 -5.44 -2.61
CA ALA A 42 -12.14 -4.93 -1.25
C ALA A 42 -13.49 -4.35 -0.80
N LYS A 43 -14.19 -3.64 -1.70
CA LYS A 43 -15.51 -3.09 -1.39
C LYS A 43 -16.55 -4.17 -1.19
N GLU A 44 -16.35 -5.35 -1.77
CA GLU A 44 -17.23 -6.49 -1.60
C GLU A 44 -17.01 -7.23 -0.30
N GLY A 45 -16.14 -6.73 0.56
CA GLY A 45 -15.89 -7.30 1.86
C GLY A 45 -14.68 -8.22 1.94
N ARG A 46 -13.86 -8.27 0.91
CA ARG A 46 -12.63 -9.07 0.92
C ARG A 46 -11.46 -8.23 1.38
N LEU A 47 -10.52 -8.88 2.06
CA LEU A 47 -9.26 -8.26 2.40
C LEU A 47 -8.29 -8.46 1.24
N VAL A 48 -7.82 -7.37 0.64
CA VAL A 48 -6.84 -7.44 -0.44
C VAL A 48 -5.56 -6.79 0.03
N VAL A 49 -4.49 -7.55 0.12
CA VAL A 49 -3.17 -7.07 0.51
C VAL A 49 -2.23 -7.30 -0.65
N MET A 50 -1.51 -6.26 -1.05
CA MET A 50 -0.54 -6.41 -2.14
C MET A 50 0.73 -5.65 -1.84
N THR A 51 1.84 -6.18 -2.35
CA THR A 51 3.09 -5.44 -2.37
C THR A 51 3.19 -4.72 -3.70
N THR A 52 3.73 -3.52 -3.69
CA THR A 52 3.95 -2.75 -4.92
C THR A 52 4.98 -1.66 -4.68
N HIS A 53 5.67 -1.26 -5.74
CA HIS A 53 6.52 -0.08 -5.73
C HIS A 53 5.98 0.99 -6.68
N ILE A 54 4.81 0.74 -7.27
CA ILE A 54 4.18 1.67 -8.23
C ILE A 54 3.20 2.57 -7.47
N LEU A 55 3.46 3.88 -7.51
CA LEU A 55 2.69 4.85 -6.74
C LEU A 55 1.50 5.45 -7.50
N ASP A 56 1.36 5.15 -8.79
CA ASP A 56 0.35 5.81 -9.62
C ASP A 56 -1.08 5.52 -9.17
N SER A 57 -1.33 4.35 -8.59
CA SER A 57 -2.67 3.96 -8.15
C SER A 57 -2.82 3.94 -6.64
N ILE A 58 -1.92 4.60 -5.93
CA ILE A 58 -1.87 4.51 -4.47
C ILE A 58 -3.11 5.08 -3.80
N SER A 59 -3.78 6.03 -4.46
CA SER A 59 -5.00 6.63 -3.94
C SER A 59 -6.19 5.65 -3.88
N LEU A 60 -6.08 4.52 -4.56
CA LEU A 60 -7.11 3.48 -4.52
C LEU A 60 -7.00 2.60 -3.28
N PHE A 61 -5.91 2.67 -2.56
CA PHE A 61 -5.70 1.86 -1.36
C PHE A 61 -6.43 2.48 -0.17
N ASP A 62 -7.00 1.61 0.66
CA ASP A 62 -7.58 2.08 1.92
C ASP A 62 -6.50 2.35 2.95
N ARG A 63 -5.45 1.54 2.97
CA ARG A 63 -4.33 1.68 3.89
C ARG A 63 -3.02 1.39 3.17
N LEU A 64 -1.98 2.05 3.64
CA LEU A 64 -0.62 1.89 3.12
C LEU A 64 0.31 1.50 4.24
N MET A 65 1.29 0.66 3.94
CA MET A 65 2.39 0.39 4.84
C MET A 65 3.70 0.60 4.09
N PHE A 66 4.56 1.44 4.64
CA PHE A 66 5.91 1.62 4.08
C PHE A 66 6.92 0.95 5.01
N LEU A 67 7.80 0.15 4.42
CA LEU A 67 8.83 -0.57 5.15
C LEU A 67 10.21 -0.02 4.77
N VAL A 68 11.05 0.17 5.77
CA VAL A 68 12.45 0.60 5.58
C VAL A 68 13.32 -0.26 6.48
N ALA A 69 14.28 -0.97 5.88
CA ALA A 69 15.21 -1.83 6.61
C ALA A 69 14.47 -2.80 7.56
N GLY A 70 13.37 -3.37 7.08
CA GLY A 70 12.58 -4.33 7.85
C GLY A 70 11.71 -3.73 8.94
N LYS A 71 11.64 -2.41 9.03
CA LYS A 71 10.82 -1.72 10.04
C LYS A 71 9.69 -0.96 9.37
N THR A 72 8.55 -0.84 10.08
CA THR A 72 7.43 -0.06 9.61
C THR A 72 7.75 1.43 9.73
N ALA A 73 7.93 2.08 8.59
CA ALA A 73 8.13 3.53 8.56
C ALA A 73 6.81 4.28 8.64
N PHE A 74 5.72 3.65 8.24
CA PHE A 74 4.39 4.24 8.28
C PHE A 74 3.31 3.20 8.01
N PHE A 75 2.16 3.35 8.65
CA PHE A 75 0.92 2.64 8.31
C PHE A 75 -0.25 3.61 8.50
N GLY A 76 -1.13 3.69 7.53
CA GLY A 76 -2.30 4.54 7.60
C GLY A 76 -2.94 4.74 6.23
N THR A 77 -3.85 5.71 6.14
CA THR A 77 -4.48 6.05 4.87
C THR A 77 -3.52 6.82 3.96
N PRO A 78 -3.82 6.89 2.65
CA PRO A 78 -3.00 7.70 1.74
C PRO A 78 -2.88 9.17 2.19
N ASP A 79 -3.98 9.78 2.66
CA ASP A 79 -3.93 11.17 3.12
C ASP A 79 -3.06 11.32 4.36
N GLU A 80 -3.16 10.36 5.28
CA GLU A 80 -2.31 10.36 6.48
C GLU A 80 -0.84 10.21 6.12
N ALA A 81 -0.54 9.44 5.08
CA ALA A 81 0.84 9.28 4.61
C ALA A 81 1.41 10.60 4.10
N MET A 82 0.65 11.33 3.30
CA MET A 82 1.11 12.62 2.80
C MET A 82 1.36 13.61 3.93
N ALA A 83 0.49 13.61 4.93
CA ALA A 83 0.67 14.48 6.09
C ALA A 83 1.90 14.07 6.92
N PHE A 84 2.08 12.77 7.13
CA PHE A 84 3.21 12.28 7.93
C PHE A 84 4.56 12.60 7.28
N PHE A 85 4.67 12.35 5.97
CA PHE A 85 5.91 12.62 5.24
C PHE A 85 6.04 14.08 4.78
N LYS A 86 5.00 14.89 5.01
CA LYS A 86 4.97 16.31 4.65
C LYS A 86 5.22 16.52 3.16
N VAL A 87 4.52 15.78 2.34
CA VAL A 87 4.60 15.87 0.89
C VAL A 87 3.22 16.12 0.30
N GLU A 88 3.18 16.71 -0.89
CA GLU A 88 1.93 16.96 -1.60
C GLU A 88 1.65 15.93 -2.68
N ASP A 89 2.64 15.08 -2.99
CA ASP A 89 2.57 14.07 -4.03
C ASP A 89 3.21 12.79 -3.52
N PHE A 90 2.54 11.66 -3.71
CA PHE A 90 3.06 10.35 -3.28
C PHE A 90 4.43 10.03 -3.86
N HIS A 91 4.72 10.51 -5.08
CA HIS A 91 6.00 10.25 -5.72
C HIS A 91 7.18 10.86 -4.96
N HIS A 92 6.94 11.81 -4.08
CA HIS A 92 7.98 12.41 -3.26
C HIS A 92 8.34 11.56 -2.04
N ILE A 93 7.54 10.53 -1.74
CA ILE A 93 7.81 9.66 -0.58
C ILE A 93 9.02 8.77 -0.81
N TYR A 94 9.14 8.15 -1.99
CA TYR A 94 10.27 7.27 -2.27
C TYR A 94 11.64 7.93 -2.11
N PRO A 95 11.86 9.14 -2.62
CA PRO A 95 13.13 9.81 -2.40
C PRO A 95 13.46 9.97 -0.92
N LEU A 96 12.46 10.21 -0.08
CA LEU A 96 12.67 10.31 1.36
C LEU A 96 13.08 8.98 1.97
N LEU A 97 12.45 7.90 1.54
CA LEU A 97 12.73 6.56 2.07
C LEU A 97 14.04 5.98 1.54
N ALA A 98 14.57 6.53 0.45
CA ALA A 98 15.84 6.09 -0.10
C ALA A 98 17.05 6.74 0.56
N ARG A 99 16.85 7.74 1.42
CA ARG A 99 17.94 8.42 2.11
C ARG A 99 18.53 7.55 3.21
N PRO A 100 19.83 7.72 3.52
CA PRO A 100 20.45 6.95 4.60
C PRO A 100 19.75 7.09 5.95
N GLU A 101 19.18 8.26 6.23
CA GLU A 101 18.48 8.52 7.49
C GLU A 101 17.02 8.09 7.47
N ALA A 102 16.57 7.36 6.45
CA ALA A 102 15.17 6.96 6.32
C ALA A 102 14.68 6.09 7.49
N SER A 103 15.57 5.36 8.14
CA SER A 103 15.20 4.54 9.30
C SER A 103 14.63 5.39 10.44
N ARG A 104 14.91 6.69 10.47
CA ARG A 104 14.36 7.59 11.49
C ARG A 104 12.84 7.71 11.37
N TYR A 105 12.29 7.47 10.20
CA TYR A 105 10.83 7.50 10.03
C TYR A 105 10.15 6.43 10.87
N ALA A 106 10.76 5.26 11.03
CA ALA A 106 10.20 4.22 11.88
C ALA A 106 10.08 4.69 13.33
N GLU A 107 11.13 5.37 13.84
CA GLU A 107 11.09 5.92 15.20
C GLU A 107 10.03 7.02 15.32
N LYS A 108 10.02 7.94 14.36
CA LYS A 108 9.06 9.04 14.34
C LYS A 108 7.63 8.52 14.28
N TYR A 109 7.39 7.46 13.50
CA TYR A 109 6.07 6.89 13.37
C TYR A 109 5.58 6.32 14.69
N LYS A 110 6.42 5.62 15.44
CA LYS A 110 6.05 5.02 16.73
C LYS A 110 5.59 6.05 17.74
N THR A 111 6.05 7.29 17.63
CA THR A 111 5.66 8.36 18.55
C THR A 111 4.53 9.22 17.98
N SER A 112 4.02 8.91 16.80
CA SER A 112 2.99 9.71 16.16
C SER A 112 1.59 9.39 16.67
N LEU A 113 0.68 10.33 16.47
CA LEU A 113 -0.73 10.12 16.79
C LEU A 113 -1.34 9.05 15.86
N ILE A 114 -0.84 8.94 14.65
CA ILE A 114 -1.31 7.94 13.69
C ILE A 114 -1.02 6.54 14.21
N TYR A 115 0.18 6.32 14.76
CA TYR A 115 0.52 5.02 15.36
C TYR A 115 -0.44 4.67 16.50
N ARG A 116 -0.74 5.63 17.37
CA ARG A 116 -1.68 5.40 18.46
C ARG A 116 -3.06 5.02 17.94
N LYS A 117 -3.49 5.68 16.87
CA LYS A 117 -4.80 5.43 16.27
C LYS A 117 -4.96 3.96 15.85
N TYR A 118 -3.93 3.37 15.25
CA TYR A 118 -4.04 2.03 14.67
C TYR A 118 -3.52 0.91 15.57
N PHE A 119 -2.57 1.20 16.45
CA PHE A 119 -1.88 0.13 17.19
C PHE A 119 -2.03 0.21 18.70
N LYS A 120 -2.49 1.33 19.23
CA LYS A 120 -2.64 1.47 20.69
C LYS A 120 -4.07 1.75 21.12
N GLY A 121 -5.01 1.48 20.24
CA GLY A 121 -6.40 1.55 20.59
C GLY A 121 -6.98 2.95 20.71
N GLY A 122 -6.38 3.89 19.99
CA GLY A 122 -7.01 5.18 19.92
C GLY A 122 -6.25 6.32 20.48
#